data_2dbda9105ee83f724867ca841e8b5412
#
_entry.id   2dbda9105ee83f724867ca841e8b5412
#
_cell.length_a   1.000
_cell.length_b   1.000
_cell.length_c   1.000
_cell.angle_alpha   90.00
_cell.angle_beta   90.00
_cell.angle_gamma   90.00
#
_symmetry.space_group_name_H-M   'P 1'
#
loop_
_entity.id
_entity.type
_entity.pdbx_description
1 polymer ?
#
loop_
_entity_poly.entity_id
_entity_poly.type
_entity_poly.pdbx_seq_one_letter_code
_entity_poly.pdbx_strand_id
1 'polypeptide(L)'
;MNFSSRSHASHATQLVILGRDGVLNEYREGHVTGPDEWTTLPGALEAVSRINHAGWHVVVATNQAGIGRGMIEMAAVNAVHVHMNQQMMAQGARIDAVFFCPHTPEDQCACRKPKPGMLQEIGRRYGVDLANVPFASDTLRDMLAAQAAGCEPHLVQTGRATELSDEQLQAIVQQVPRTRVHDDLAAFADFLLKRGNVDDSASGGLS
;
A
#
# COMPACT_ATOMS: atom_id res chain seq x y z
N MET A 1 22.41 -45.04 -2.82
CA MET A 1 21.62 -44.09 -3.61
C MET A 1 21.36 -42.88 -2.74
N ASN A 2 22.15 -41.81 -2.92
CA ASN A 2 22.01 -40.59 -2.15
C ASN A 2 20.97 -39.67 -2.82
N PHE A 3 19.82 -39.55 -2.21
CA PHE A 3 18.86 -38.50 -2.59
C PHE A 3 19.37 -37.18 -2.05
N SER A 4 20.01 -36.38 -2.92
CA SER A 4 20.36 -35.00 -2.64
C SER A 4 19.06 -34.21 -2.56
N SER A 5 18.65 -33.83 -1.36
CA SER A 5 17.55 -32.90 -1.11
C SER A 5 18.01 -31.52 -1.59
N ARG A 6 17.56 -31.15 -2.79
CA ARG A 6 17.64 -29.75 -3.23
C ARG A 6 16.77 -28.93 -2.30
N SER A 7 17.38 -28.20 -1.40
CA SER A 7 16.71 -27.14 -0.65
C SER A 7 16.23 -26.10 -1.66
N HIS A 8 14.93 -26.04 -1.90
CA HIS A 8 14.32 -24.92 -2.57
C HIS A 8 14.53 -23.74 -1.62
N ALA A 9 15.41 -22.82 -1.99
CA ALA A 9 15.45 -21.51 -1.34
C ALA A 9 14.05 -20.92 -1.53
N SER A 10 13.28 -20.84 -0.44
CA SER A 10 12.02 -20.13 -0.41
C SER A 10 12.35 -18.66 -0.63
N HIS A 11 12.16 -18.15 -1.86
CA HIS A 11 12.20 -16.72 -2.09
C HIS A 11 11.15 -16.11 -1.18
N ALA A 12 11.59 -15.27 -0.24
CA ALA A 12 10.68 -14.56 0.64
C ALA A 12 9.68 -13.76 -0.23
N THR A 13 8.40 -13.89 0.07
CA THR A 13 7.34 -13.18 -0.65
C THR A 13 7.61 -11.68 -0.56
N GLN A 14 7.92 -11.05 -1.70
CA GLN A 14 8.08 -9.60 -1.77
C GLN A 14 6.68 -8.98 -1.80
N LEU A 15 6.33 -8.26 -0.75
CA LEU A 15 5.01 -7.63 -0.57
C LEU A 15 5.16 -6.13 -0.34
N VAL A 16 4.33 -5.35 -1.03
CA VAL A 16 4.14 -3.92 -0.78
C VAL A 16 2.67 -3.65 -0.50
N ILE A 17 2.41 -2.78 0.47
CA ILE A 17 1.06 -2.32 0.81
C ILE A 17 0.91 -0.87 0.33
N LEU A 18 -0.20 -0.56 -0.31
CA LEU A 18 -0.52 0.78 -0.82
C LEU A 18 -1.84 1.28 -0.22
N GLY A 19 -1.91 2.58 0.05
CA GLY A 19 -3.19 3.28 0.20
C GLY A 19 -3.98 3.24 -1.11
N ARG A 20 -5.30 3.50 -1.06
CA ARG A 20 -6.14 3.63 -2.24
C ARG A 20 -6.34 5.10 -2.61
N ASP A 21 -7.17 5.78 -1.83
CA ASP A 21 -7.51 7.18 -2.04
C ASP A 21 -6.30 8.06 -1.72
N GLY A 22 -5.94 8.95 -2.63
CA GLY A 22 -4.75 9.78 -2.52
C GLY A 22 -3.43 9.11 -2.92
N VAL A 23 -3.45 7.83 -3.31
CA VAL A 23 -2.28 7.05 -3.74
C VAL A 23 -2.49 6.48 -5.14
N LEU A 24 -3.57 5.73 -5.35
CA LEU A 24 -3.94 5.14 -6.65
C LEU A 24 -4.94 6.02 -7.39
N ASN A 25 -5.88 6.62 -6.67
CA ASN A 25 -6.88 7.53 -7.19
C ASN A 25 -6.89 8.84 -6.43
N GLU A 26 -7.44 9.87 -7.06
CA GLU A 26 -7.64 11.17 -6.44
C GLU A 26 -8.44 11.04 -5.13
N TYR A 27 -8.00 11.78 -4.12
CA TYR A 27 -8.75 11.89 -2.88
C TYR A 27 -10.02 12.76 -3.10
N ARG A 28 -11.15 12.31 -2.54
CA ARG A 28 -12.41 13.04 -2.53
C ARG A 28 -12.98 13.09 -1.12
N GLU A 29 -13.46 14.26 -0.68
CA GLU A 29 -14.05 14.43 0.66
C GLU A 29 -15.28 13.55 0.87
N GLY A 30 -16.11 13.38 -0.15
CA GLY A 30 -17.37 12.61 -0.10
C GLY A 30 -17.23 11.12 -0.34
N HIS A 31 -16.01 10.57 -0.35
CA HIS A 31 -15.71 9.21 -0.80
C HIS A 31 -15.91 8.99 -2.31
N VAL A 32 -15.37 7.92 -2.84
CA VAL A 32 -15.66 7.43 -4.19
C VAL A 32 -16.85 6.48 -4.07
N THR A 33 -18.02 6.94 -4.54
CA THR A 33 -19.30 6.23 -4.36
C THR A 33 -19.65 5.33 -5.54
N GLY A 34 -18.92 5.44 -6.64
CA GLY A 34 -19.12 4.62 -7.84
C GLY A 34 -17.95 4.69 -8.81
N PRO A 35 -17.89 3.80 -9.82
CA PRO A 35 -16.84 3.78 -10.83
C PRO A 35 -16.66 5.10 -11.59
N ASP A 36 -17.73 5.83 -11.82
CA ASP A 36 -17.71 7.11 -12.55
C ASP A 36 -17.01 8.24 -11.78
N GLU A 37 -16.83 8.06 -10.48
CA GLU A 37 -16.11 8.99 -9.61
C GLU A 37 -14.65 8.61 -9.41
N TRP A 38 -14.21 7.51 -10.00
CA TRP A 38 -12.83 7.05 -9.94
C TRP A 38 -11.97 7.83 -10.92
N THR A 39 -11.00 8.57 -10.42
CA THR A 39 -9.97 9.23 -11.22
C THR A 39 -8.61 8.74 -10.77
N THR A 40 -7.89 8.06 -11.65
CA THR A 40 -6.54 7.55 -11.34
C THR A 40 -5.56 8.70 -11.22
N LEU A 41 -4.69 8.67 -10.21
CA LEU A 41 -3.59 9.63 -10.10
C LEU A 41 -2.56 9.43 -11.23
N PRO A 42 -1.97 10.52 -11.75
CA PRO A 42 -0.93 10.44 -12.77
C PRO A 42 0.21 9.51 -12.34
N GLY A 43 0.65 8.63 -13.25
CA GLY A 43 1.75 7.70 -13.01
C GLY A 43 1.44 6.52 -12.08
N ALA A 44 0.29 6.48 -11.40
CA ALA A 44 0.00 5.45 -10.40
C ALA A 44 -0.11 4.05 -11.02
N LEU A 45 -0.79 3.90 -12.15
CA LEU A 45 -0.93 2.59 -12.83
C LEU A 45 0.42 2.07 -13.31
N GLU A 46 1.24 2.95 -13.90
CA GLU A 46 2.58 2.61 -14.37
C GLU A 46 3.50 2.20 -13.21
N ALA A 47 3.46 2.94 -12.09
CA ALA A 47 4.23 2.61 -10.89
C ALA A 47 3.88 1.21 -10.37
N VAL A 48 2.58 0.87 -10.27
CA VAL A 48 2.13 -0.47 -9.86
C VAL A 48 2.58 -1.53 -10.87
N SER A 49 2.47 -1.26 -12.18
CA SER A 49 2.94 -2.17 -13.23
C SER A 49 4.43 -2.49 -13.07
N ARG A 50 5.26 -1.48 -12.86
CA ARG A 50 6.71 -1.63 -12.64
C ARG A 50 7.03 -2.45 -11.39
N ILE A 51 6.32 -2.19 -10.29
CA ILE A 51 6.44 -2.95 -9.04
C ILE A 51 6.10 -4.43 -9.27
N ASN A 52 4.99 -4.72 -9.98
CA ASN A 52 4.62 -6.10 -10.30
C ASN A 52 5.65 -6.80 -11.20
N HIS A 53 6.18 -6.11 -12.23
CA HIS A 53 7.19 -6.69 -13.12
C HIS A 53 8.51 -7.02 -12.41
N ALA A 54 8.79 -6.34 -11.30
CA ALA A 54 9.91 -6.67 -10.42
C ALA A 54 9.62 -7.80 -9.42
N GLY A 55 8.46 -8.47 -9.54
CA GLY A 55 8.11 -9.64 -8.74
C GLY A 55 7.42 -9.34 -7.41
N TRP A 56 7.07 -8.08 -7.15
CA TRP A 56 6.36 -7.71 -5.93
C TRP A 56 4.85 -7.97 -6.01
N HIS A 57 4.30 -8.52 -4.95
CA HIS A 57 2.86 -8.53 -4.70
C HIS A 57 2.40 -7.15 -4.21
N VAL A 58 1.31 -6.67 -4.79
CA VAL A 58 0.73 -5.36 -4.43
C VAL A 58 -0.62 -5.55 -3.77
N VAL A 59 -0.74 -5.07 -2.53
CA VAL A 59 -1.97 -5.15 -1.74
C VAL A 59 -2.42 -3.75 -1.37
N VAL A 60 -3.72 -3.50 -1.44
CA VAL A 60 -4.33 -2.22 -1.03
C VAL A 60 -4.90 -2.31 0.37
N ALA A 61 -4.64 -1.28 1.20
CA ALA A 61 -5.18 -1.13 2.55
C ALA A 61 -5.89 0.22 2.71
N THR A 62 -7.23 0.23 2.79
CA THR A 62 -8.03 1.46 2.78
C THR A 62 -9.10 1.52 3.87
N ASN A 63 -9.35 2.70 4.43
CA ASN A 63 -10.47 2.96 5.34
C ASN A 63 -11.68 3.44 4.52
N GLN A 64 -12.82 2.75 4.61
CA GLN A 64 -14.05 3.05 3.88
C GLN A 64 -15.23 3.28 4.85
N ALA A 65 -15.11 4.32 5.69
CA ALA A 65 -16.12 4.64 6.71
C ALA A 65 -17.48 5.05 6.14
N GLY A 66 -17.57 5.37 4.86
CA GLY A 66 -18.83 5.63 4.17
C GLY A 66 -19.80 4.45 4.27
N ILE A 67 -19.29 3.21 4.34
CA ILE A 67 -20.09 2.01 4.53
C ILE A 67 -20.75 2.04 5.92
N GLY A 68 -19.96 2.19 6.98
CA GLY A 68 -20.46 2.23 8.37
C GLY A 68 -21.41 3.40 8.64
N ARG A 69 -21.27 4.48 7.89
CA ARG A 69 -22.21 5.64 7.96
C ARG A 69 -23.46 5.47 7.11
N GLY A 70 -23.59 4.37 6.37
CA GLY A 70 -24.72 4.16 5.46
C GLY A 70 -24.73 5.11 4.26
N MET A 71 -23.59 5.74 3.92
CA MET A 71 -23.45 6.67 2.80
C MET A 71 -23.12 5.94 1.49
N ILE A 72 -22.50 4.75 1.60
CA ILE A 72 -22.08 3.93 0.47
C ILE A 72 -22.46 2.49 0.77
N GLU A 73 -23.05 1.82 -0.19
CA GLU A 73 -23.33 0.40 -0.10
C GLU A 73 -22.09 -0.43 -0.43
N MET A 74 -21.97 -1.62 0.16
CA MET A 74 -20.87 -2.57 -0.11
C MET A 74 -20.76 -2.88 -1.62
N ALA A 75 -21.90 -3.00 -2.31
CA ALA A 75 -21.94 -3.26 -3.75
C ALA A 75 -21.25 -2.15 -4.56
N ALA A 76 -21.42 -0.89 -4.15
CA ALA A 76 -20.76 0.26 -4.80
C ALA A 76 -19.24 0.25 -4.58
N VAL A 77 -18.79 -0.03 -3.36
CA VAL A 77 -17.34 -0.20 -3.07
C VAL A 77 -16.74 -1.33 -3.89
N ASN A 78 -17.43 -2.46 -4.01
CA ASN A 78 -16.99 -3.57 -4.85
C ASN A 78 -16.92 -3.18 -6.33
N ALA A 79 -17.91 -2.42 -6.85
CA ALA A 79 -17.90 -1.93 -8.22
C ALA A 79 -16.70 -1.00 -8.49
N VAL A 80 -16.36 -0.11 -7.54
CA VAL A 80 -15.15 0.72 -7.60
C VAL A 80 -13.88 -0.15 -7.66
N HIS A 81 -13.78 -1.18 -6.83
CA HIS A 81 -12.62 -2.08 -6.83
C HIS A 81 -12.51 -2.90 -8.12
N VAL A 82 -13.63 -3.34 -8.70
CA VAL A 82 -13.64 -4.00 -10.01
C VAL A 82 -13.14 -3.03 -11.09
N HIS A 83 -13.64 -1.80 -11.11
CA HIS A 83 -13.18 -0.77 -12.05
C HIS A 83 -11.68 -0.48 -11.89
N MET A 84 -11.21 -0.28 -10.66
CA MET A 84 -9.78 -0.12 -10.35
C MET A 84 -8.95 -1.26 -10.96
N ASN A 85 -9.35 -2.51 -10.72
CA ASN A 85 -8.64 -3.67 -11.24
C ASN A 85 -8.62 -3.71 -12.78
N GLN A 86 -9.72 -3.33 -13.44
CA GLN A 86 -9.78 -3.23 -14.91
C GLN A 86 -8.79 -2.18 -15.44
N GLN A 87 -8.71 -1.00 -14.80
CA GLN A 87 -7.75 0.04 -15.16
C GLN A 87 -6.30 -0.45 -14.97
N MET A 88 -6.01 -1.12 -13.84
CA MET A 88 -4.70 -1.73 -13.57
C MET A 88 -4.32 -2.74 -14.64
N MET A 89 -5.22 -3.70 -14.95
CA MET A 89 -4.97 -4.75 -15.94
C MET A 89 -4.72 -4.17 -17.34
N ALA A 90 -5.41 -3.11 -17.72
CA ALA A 90 -5.21 -2.43 -19.01
C ALA A 90 -3.79 -1.85 -19.16
N GLN A 91 -3.09 -1.60 -18.05
CA GLN A 91 -1.72 -1.11 -18.01
C GLN A 91 -0.70 -2.20 -17.62
N GLY A 92 -1.11 -3.48 -17.65
CA GLY A 92 -0.24 -4.59 -17.24
C GLY A 92 0.09 -4.61 -15.74
N ALA A 93 -0.73 -3.91 -14.93
CA ALA A 93 -0.61 -3.90 -13.48
C ALA A 93 -1.62 -4.85 -12.83
N ARG A 94 -1.37 -5.25 -11.58
CA ARG A 94 -2.25 -6.12 -10.81
C ARG A 94 -2.27 -5.72 -9.34
N ILE A 95 -3.46 -5.68 -8.76
CA ILE A 95 -3.67 -5.64 -7.31
C ILE A 95 -4.02 -7.05 -6.85
N ASP A 96 -3.19 -7.65 -5.99
CA ASP A 96 -3.37 -9.04 -5.53
C ASP A 96 -4.53 -9.17 -4.54
N ALA A 97 -4.76 -8.16 -3.72
CA ALA A 97 -5.91 -8.09 -2.81
C ALA A 97 -6.20 -6.65 -2.37
N VAL A 98 -7.45 -6.41 -1.98
CA VAL A 98 -7.89 -5.17 -1.35
C VAL A 98 -8.42 -5.49 0.04
N PHE A 99 -7.77 -4.91 1.06
CA PHE A 99 -8.25 -4.93 2.44
C PHE A 99 -8.87 -3.58 2.75
N PHE A 100 -10.05 -3.59 3.36
CA PHE A 100 -10.70 -2.35 3.74
C PHE A 100 -11.38 -2.45 5.10
N CYS A 101 -11.43 -1.32 5.80
CA CYS A 101 -12.19 -1.18 7.03
C CYS A 101 -13.49 -0.44 6.75
N PRO A 102 -14.66 -1.06 6.92
CA PRO A 102 -15.95 -0.42 6.70
C PRO A 102 -16.39 0.46 7.88
N HIS A 103 -15.74 0.32 9.02
CA HIS A 103 -16.17 0.88 10.30
C HIS A 103 -15.92 2.39 10.39
N THR A 104 -16.76 3.07 11.18
CA THR A 104 -16.57 4.46 11.58
C THR A 104 -15.53 4.58 12.70
N PRO A 105 -15.04 5.79 13.05
CA PRO A 105 -14.17 5.99 14.20
C PRO A 105 -14.82 5.57 15.51
N GLU A 106 -16.13 5.74 15.63
CA GLU A 106 -16.94 5.48 16.83
C GLU A 106 -17.03 3.97 17.15
N ASP A 107 -16.91 3.12 16.13
CA ASP A 107 -16.91 1.65 16.28
C ASP A 107 -15.66 1.11 17.00
N GLN A 108 -14.62 1.92 17.12
CA GLN A 108 -13.35 1.58 17.81
C GLN A 108 -12.73 0.23 17.41
N CYS A 109 -13.02 -0.26 16.20
CA CYS A 109 -12.53 -1.55 15.70
C CYS A 109 -10.99 -1.60 15.66
N ALA A 110 -10.42 -2.81 15.59
CA ALA A 110 -8.98 -2.99 15.48
C ALA A 110 -8.43 -2.73 14.06
N CYS A 111 -9.28 -2.88 13.02
CA CYS A 111 -8.83 -2.81 11.63
C CYS A 111 -8.71 -1.39 11.06
N ARG A 112 -9.37 -0.38 11.70
CA ARG A 112 -9.33 1.00 11.20
C ARG A 112 -8.00 1.66 11.52
N LYS A 113 -7.27 2.08 10.49
CA LYS A 113 -6.08 2.91 10.61
C LYS A 113 -6.43 4.22 11.36
N PRO A 114 -5.65 4.68 12.36
CA PRO A 114 -4.23 4.36 12.63
C PRO A 114 -3.97 3.06 13.42
N LYS A 115 -4.98 2.28 13.80
CA LYS A 115 -4.73 1.00 14.45
C LYS A 115 -4.11 -0.01 13.46
N PRO A 116 -3.25 -0.92 13.93
CA PRO A 116 -2.44 -1.79 13.07
C PRO A 116 -3.19 -3.01 12.51
N GLY A 117 -4.39 -3.32 13.00
CA GLY A 117 -5.03 -4.62 12.79
C GLY A 117 -5.22 -5.02 11.32
N MET A 118 -5.49 -4.06 10.41
CA MET A 118 -5.59 -4.36 8.97
C MET A 118 -4.25 -4.79 8.39
N LEU A 119 -3.15 -4.11 8.73
CA LEU A 119 -1.81 -4.43 8.25
C LEU A 119 -1.33 -5.76 8.84
N GLN A 120 -1.61 -6.02 10.11
CA GLN A 120 -1.33 -7.30 10.76
C GLN A 120 -2.06 -8.47 10.09
N GLU A 121 -3.31 -8.28 9.69
CA GLU A 121 -4.07 -9.28 8.94
C GLU A 121 -3.46 -9.54 7.55
N ILE A 122 -2.97 -8.50 6.87
CA ILE A 122 -2.24 -8.66 5.60
C ILE A 122 -0.97 -9.48 5.83
N GLY A 123 -0.15 -9.14 6.82
CA GLY A 123 1.06 -9.88 7.16
C GLY A 123 0.79 -11.36 7.45
N ARG A 124 -0.25 -11.64 8.25
CA ARG A 124 -0.67 -13.02 8.57
C ARG A 124 -1.12 -13.77 7.32
N ARG A 125 -1.90 -13.14 6.45
CA ARG A 125 -2.44 -13.78 5.23
C ARG A 125 -1.36 -14.13 4.21
N TYR A 126 -0.35 -13.27 4.08
CA TYR A 126 0.76 -13.49 3.15
C TYR A 126 1.95 -14.22 3.77
N GLY A 127 1.92 -14.49 5.08
CA GLY A 127 3.00 -15.18 5.79
C GLY A 127 4.32 -14.40 5.79
N VAL A 128 4.25 -13.06 5.83
CA VAL A 128 5.43 -12.18 5.75
C VAL A 128 5.71 -11.49 7.08
N ASP A 129 6.99 -11.22 7.34
CA ASP A 129 7.40 -10.34 8.43
C ASP A 129 7.17 -8.88 8.01
N LEU A 130 6.27 -8.20 8.72
CA LEU A 130 5.91 -6.82 8.43
C LEU A 130 7.08 -5.83 8.56
N ALA A 131 8.14 -6.18 9.28
CA ALA A 131 9.34 -5.34 9.40
C ALA A 131 10.03 -5.07 8.04
N ASN A 132 9.77 -5.92 7.05
CA ASN A 132 10.32 -5.83 5.70
C ASN A 132 9.26 -5.42 4.66
N VAL A 133 8.05 -5.05 5.09
CA VAL A 133 6.96 -4.70 4.21
C VAL A 133 6.82 -3.17 4.14
N PRO A 134 7.10 -2.55 2.98
CA PRO A 134 6.82 -1.14 2.77
C PRO A 134 5.31 -0.88 2.73
N PHE A 135 4.87 0.18 3.40
CA PHE A 135 3.50 0.69 3.29
C PHE A 135 3.53 2.14 2.82
N ALA A 136 3.11 2.39 1.57
CA ALA A 136 3.04 3.72 0.98
C ALA A 136 1.61 4.27 1.02
N SER A 137 1.45 5.47 1.60
CA SER A 137 0.18 6.19 1.69
C SER A 137 0.39 7.70 1.85
N ASP A 138 -0.70 8.47 1.86
CA ASP A 138 -0.71 9.93 1.80
C ASP A 138 -1.06 10.63 3.12
N THR A 139 -1.16 9.90 4.25
CA THR A 139 -1.62 10.51 5.51
C THR A 139 -0.77 10.10 6.72
N LEU A 140 -0.64 11.02 7.70
CA LEU A 140 -0.07 10.72 9.02
C LEU A 140 -0.73 9.50 9.67
N ARG A 141 -2.06 9.40 9.59
CA ARG A 141 -2.83 8.27 10.14
C ARG A 141 -2.32 6.92 9.63
N ASP A 142 -1.94 6.86 8.37
CA ASP A 142 -1.47 5.65 7.72
C ASP A 142 -0.01 5.36 8.12
N MET A 143 0.81 6.39 8.27
CA MET A 143 2.17 6.26 8.81
C MET A 143 2.17 5.73 10.25
N LEU A 144 1.24 6.22 11.08
CA LEU A 144 1.05 5.70 12.45
C LEU A 144 0.62 4.22 12.44
N ALA A 145 -0.26 3.83 11.51
CA ALA A 145 -0.65 2.42 11.36
C ALA A 145 0.55 1.55 10.96
N ALA A 146 1.37 2.03 10.00
CA ALA A 146 2.59 1.35 9.59
C ALA A 146 3.56 1.13 10.76
N GLN A 147 3.84 2.19 11.52
CA GLN A 147 4.69 2.12 12.71
C GLN A 147 4.15 1.13 13.75
N ALA A 148 2.85 1.20 14.04
CA ALA A 148 2.21 0.33 15.04
C ALA A 148 2.17 -1.15 14.59
N ALA A 149 2.13 -1.42 13.28
CA ALA A 149 2.18 -2.77 12.72
C ALA A 149 3.61 -3.29 12.53
N GLY A 150 4.62 -2.41 12.62
CA GLY A 150 6.02 -2.75 12.35
C GLY A 150 6.42 -2.64 10.89
N CYS A 151 5.54 -2.15 9.99
CA CYS A 151 5.85 -1.92 8.58
C CYS A 151 6.85 -0.75 8.38
N GLU A 152 7.44 -0.69 7.19
CA GLU A 152 8.23 0.48 6.77
C GLU A 152 7.30 1.59 6.27
N PRO A 153 7.22 2.76 6.94
CA PRO A 153 6.32 3.83 6.54
C PRO A 153 6.91 4.65 5.38
N HIS A 154 6.11 4.83 4.33
CA HIS A 154 6.42 5.65 3.16
C HIS A 154 5.28 6.64 2.91
N LEU A 155 5.56 7.94 3.01
CA LEU A 155 4.61 9.00 2.71
C LEU A 155 4.80 9.43 1.26
N VAL A 156 3.74 9.40 0.46
CA VAL A 156 3.71 9.99 -0.88
C VAL A 156 3.02 11.34 -0.82
N GLN A 157 3.61 12.36 -1.46
CA GLN A 157 3.11 13.75 -1.46
C GLN A 157 1.99 13.95 -2.50
N THR A 158 1.06 13.00 -2.55
CA THR A 158 -0.15 13.03 -3.37
C THR A 158 -1.39 13.07 -2.46
N GLY A 159 -2.57 13.17 -3.02
CA GLY A 159 -3.82 13.18 -2.26
C GLY A 159 -3.82 14.27 -1.18
N ARG A 160 -4.01 13.89 0.07
CA ARG A 160 -4.04 14.83 1.21
C ARG A 160 -2.67 15.41 1.55
N ALA A 161 -1.60 14.72 1.19
CA ALA A 161 -0.25 15.20 1.48
C ALA A 161 0.18 16.36 0.56
N THR A 162 -0.55 16.64 -0.53
CA THR A 162 -0.27 17.81 -1.40
C THR A 162 -0.51 19.14 -0.69
N GLU A 163 -1.33 19.16 0.36
CA GLU A 163 -1.67 20.36 1.12
C GLU A 163 -0.75 20.59 2.32
N LEU A 164 0.20 19.68 2.56
CA LEU A 164 1.10 19.76 3.72
C LEU A 164 2.26 20.73 3.43
N SER A 165 2.53 21.63 4.40
CA SER A 165 3.75 22.43 4.38
C SER A 165 4.98 21.59 4.76
N ASP A 166 6.18 22.11 4.46
CA ASP A 166 7.44 21.45 4.83
C ASP A 166 7.53 21.21 6.36
N GLU A 167 7.03 22.14 7.17
CA GLU A 167 6.99 21.97 8.62
C GLU A 167 6.06 20.83 9.05
N GLN A 168 4.91 20.68 8.38
CA GLN A 168 3.97 19.59 8.63
C GLN A 168 4.54 18.23 8.19
N LEU A 169 5.24 18.18 7.07
CA LEU A 169 5.96 16.98 6.63
C LEU A 169 7.05 16.59 7.64
N GLN A 170 7.84 17.55 8.10
CA GLN A 170 8.86 17.32 9.13
C GLN A 170 8.23 16.84 10.45
N ALA A 171 7.08 17.40 10.85
CA ALA A 171 6.36 16.96 12.04
C ALA A 171 5.89 15.50 11.92
N ILE A 172 5.43 15.07 10.74
CA ILE A 172 5.09 13.66 10.49
C ILE A 172 6.32 12.76 10.66
N VAL A 173 7.46 13.13 10.07
CA VAL A 173 8.71 12.35 10.17
C VAL A 173 9.23 12.30 11.62
N GLN A 174 9.06 13.38 12.40
CA GLN A 174 9.40 13.39 13.81
C GLN A 174 8.49 12.48 14.65
N GLN A 175 7.19 12.49 14.35
CA GLN A 175 6.19 11.68 15.07
C GLN A 175 6.28 10.20 14.70
N VAL A 176 6.61 9.89 13.44
CA VAL A 176 6.79 8.53 12.91
C VAL A 176 8.21 8.40 12.37
N PRO A 177 9.20 8.16 13.21
CA PRO A 177 10.57 7.95 12.80
C PRO A 177 10.66 6.79 11.78
N ARG A 178 11.62 6.87 10.86
CA ARG A 178 11.79 5.98 9.70
C ARG A 178 10.84 6.25 8.53
N THR A 179 9.88 7.18 8.64
CA THR A 179 9.08 7.60 7.48
C THR A 179 9.99 8.16 6.39
N ARG A 180 9.88 7.61 5.18
CA ARG A 180 10.51 8.14 3.97
C ARG A 180 9.44 8.90 3.19
N VAL A 181 9.81 10.09 2.72
CA VAL A 181 8.91 10.94 1.92
C VAL A 181 9.29 10.81 0.45
N HIS A 182 8.29 10.69 -0.41
CA HIS A 182 8.42 10.59 -1.87
C HIS A 182 7.47 11.59 -2.52
N ASP A 183 7.86 12.14 -3.66
CA ASP A 183 7.03 13.11 -4.39
C ASP A 183 5.69 12.49 -4.82
N ASP A 184 5.74 11.23 -5.28
CA ASP A 184 4.58 10.47 -5.74
C ASP A 184 4.81 8.95 -5.66
N LEU A 185 3.86 8.17 -6.19
CA LEU A 185 3.98 6.72 -6.24
C LEU A 185 5.07 6.25 -7.22
N ALA A 186 5.37 7.03 -8.27
CA ALA A 186 6.44 6.69 -9.21
C ALA A 186 7.82 6.81 -8.55
N ALA A 187 8.06 7.87 -7.77
CA ALA A 187 9.28 8.05 -6.98
C ALA A 187 9.42 6.96 -5.90
N PHE A 188 8.32 6.56 -5.27
CA PHE A 188 8.32 5.41 -4.36
C PHE A 188 8.68 4.10 -5.08
N ALA A 189 8.13 3.84 -6.27
CA ALA A 189 8.46 2.66 -7.07
C ALA A 189 9.95 2.66 -7.44
N ASP A 190 10.52 3.79 -7.84
CA ASP A 190 11.96 3.94 -8.12
C ASP A 190 12.82 3.56 -6.91
N PHE A 191 12.42 4.01 -5.72
CA PHE A 191 13.10 3.66 -4.48
C PHE A 191 13.04 2.15 -4.21
N LEU A 192 11.84 1.56 -4.34
CA LEU A 192 11.61 0.14 -4.07
C LEU A 192 12.43 -0.77 -5.01
N LEU A 193 12.46 -0.44 -6.30
CA LEU A 193 13.16 -1.21 -7.32
C LEU A 193 14.68 -1.14 -7.19
N LYS A 194 15.22 0.01 -6.78
CA LYS A 194 16.66 0.15 -6.49
C LYS A 194 17.09 -0.74 -5.33
N ARG A 195 16.25 -0.90 -4.32
CA ARG A 195 16.51 -1.75 -3.17
C ARG A 195 16.58 -3.23 -3.56
N GLY A 196 15.63 -3.73 -4.40
CA GLY A 196 15.62 -5.12 -4.86
C GLY A 196 16.88 -5.52 -5.64
N ASN A 197 17.45 -4.62 -6.42
CA ASN A 197 18.66 -4.87 -7.20
C ASN A 197 19.94 -4.98 -6.35
N VAL A 198 19.96 -4.43 -5.14
CA VAL A 198 21.12 -4.50 -4.23
C VAL A 198 21.18 -5.86 -3.54
N ASP A 199 20.05 -6.43 -3.18
CA ASP A 199 19.99 -7.72 -2.50
C ASP A 199 20.36 -8.88 -3.45
N ASP A 200 20.03 -8.81 -4.74
CA ASP A 200 20.42 -9.80 -5.76
C ASP A 200 21.93 -9.77 -6.06
N SER A 201 22.58 -8.60 -5.99
CA SER A 201 24.02 -8.47 -6.24
C SER A 201 24.88 -8.99 -5.09
N ALA A 202 24.34 -9.02 -3.86
CA ALA A 202 25.05 -9.53 -2.69
C ALA A 202 25.01 -11.06 -2.58
N SER A 203 24.06 -11.73 -3.25
CA SER A 203 23.92 -13.18 -3.25
C SER A 203 24.68 -13.89 -4.38
N GLY A 204 25.19 -13.15 -5.38
CA GLY A 204 25.88 -13.69 -6.57
C GLY A 204 27.40 -13.81 -6.48
N GLY A 205 28.02 -13.52 -5.36
CA GLY A 205 29.48 -13.42 -5.20
C GLY A 205 30.15 -14.50 -4.38
N LEU A 206 29.82 -15.76 -4.59
CA LEU A 206 30.62 -16.91 -4.07
C LEU A 206 30.48 -18.09 -5.03
N SER A 207 31.30 -18.11 -6.05
CA SER A 207 31.63 -19.31 -6.83
C SER A 207 33.14 -19.42 -7.00
#